data_6730b952b9afe7644fd117ec7772810c
#
_entry.id   6730b952b9afe7644fd117ec7772810c
#
_cell.length_a   1.000
_cell.length_b   1.000
_cell.length_c   1.000
_cell.angle_alpha   90.00
_cell.angle_beta   90.00
_cell.angle_gamma   90.00
#
_symmetry.space_group_name_H-M   'P 1'
#
loop_
_entity.id
_entity.type
_entity.pdbx_description
1 polymer ?
#
loop_
_entity_poly.entity_id
_entity_poly.type
_entity_poly.pdbx_seq_one_letter_code
_entity_poly.pdbx_strand_id
1 'polypeptide(L)'
;ILSYDANSVLGNSLQLNANEKSKCDLMRAFADGQFKAPQEITSAGIKNTAEDAEHLQTFIRTLMYEVSQGLHSNPWGVNMNGDMANIYFGTKIMQEFKPELMVINMQNIDIGHFDYTKYVDNIRQADFALYKLWDAIQNTPGMANDTILIVAPEHGRNQQPNSVVDAYGRYALDHNNDQMSREIFCLMVGPSGIVKQGQVFSAQQG
;
A
#
# COMPACT_ATOMS: atom_id res chain seq x y z
N ILE A 1 -4.61 5.06 -12.78
CA ILE A 1 -4.16 4.71 -11.40
C ILE A 1 -4.95 3.48 -11.00
N LEU A 2 -4.29 2.31 -11.01
CA LEU A 2 -4.86 1.11 -10.40
C LEU A 2 -4.59 1.21 -8.90
N SER A 3 -5.58 1.56 -8.09
CA SER A 3 -5.49 1.31 -6.66
C SER A 3 -5.69 -0.18 -6.43
N TYR A 4 -4.68 -0.85 -5.93
CA TYR A 4 -4.69 -2.25 -5.61
C TYR A 4 -4.94 -2.42 -4.11
N ASP A 5 -5.98 -3.13 -3.76
CA ASP A 5 -6.28 -3.55 -2.40
C ASP A 5 -6.11 -5.08 -2.30
N ALA A 6 -5.13 -5.55 -1.53
CA ALA A 6 -4.87 -6.97 -1.35
C ALA A 6 -6.08 -7.73 -0.79
N ASN A 7 -6.90 -7.09 0.03
CA ASN A 7 -8.13 -7.69 0.54
C ASN A 7 -9.12 -7.99 -0.58
N SER A 8 -9.07 -7.25 -1.69
CA SER A 8 -9.94 -7.49 -2.85
C SER A 8 -9.51 -8.69 -3.69
N VAL A 9 -8.24 -9.06 -3.67
CA VAL A 9 -7.69 -10.21 -4.42
C VAL A 9 -7.75 -11.50 -3.59
N LEU A 10 -7.54 -11.41 -2.28
CA LEU A 10 -7.62 -12.54 -1.34
C LEU A 10 -9.08 -12.94 -1.01
N GLY A 11 -10.03 -12.25 -1.57
CA GLY A 11 -11.41 -12.18 -1.15
C GLY A 11 -12.28 -13.43 -1.21
N ASN A 12 -11.76 -14.62 -1.52
CA ASN A 12 -12.55 -15.84 -1.44
C ASN A 12 -12.46 -16.57 -0.09
N SER A 13 -11.52 -16.19 0.76
CA SER A 13 -11.33 -16.77 2.10
C SER A 13 -11.74 -15.85 3.24
N LEU A 14 -12.02 -14.58 2.96
CA LEU A 14 -12.44 -13.58 3.93
C LEU A 14 -13.93 -13.26 3.72
N GLN A 15 -14.66 -13.00 4.79
CA GLN A 15 -16.01 -12.47 4.73
C GLN A 15 -15.95 -11.02 4.23
N LEU A 16 -15.95 -10.85 2.91
CA LEU A 16 -15.92 -9.54 2.28
C LEU A 16 -17.25 -8.82 2.47
N ASN A 17 -17.19 -7.54 2.78
CA ASN A 17 -18.36 -6.67 2.68
C ASN A 17 -18.76 -6.49 1.19
N ALA A 18 -19.95 -5.92 0.94
CA ALA A 18 -20.50 -5.78 -0.41
C ALA A 18 -19.59 -4.93 -1.33
N ASN A 19 -18.86 -3.97 -0.80
CA ASN A 19 -17.96 -3.10 -1.57
C ASN A 19 -16.69 -3.85 -2.00
N GLU A 20 -16.11 -4.62 -1.09
CA GLU A 20 -14.94 -5.46 -1.35
C GLU A 20 -15.26 -6.57 -2.36
N LYS A 21 -16.45 -7.19 -2.24
CA LYS A 21 -16.92 -8.15 -3.20
C LYS A 21 -17.05 -7.54 -4.60
N SER A 22 -17.62 -6.34 -4.70
CA SER A 22 -17.75 -5.61 -5.97
C SER A 22 -16.40 -5.34 -6.64
N LYS A 23 -15.36 -4.97 -5.85
CA LYS A 23 -14.00 -4.79 -6.36
C LYS A 23 -13.40 -6.10 -6.88
N CYS A 24 -13.59 -7.22 -6.16
CA CYS A 24 -13.16 -8.53 -6.61
C CYS A 24 -13.84 -8.96 -7.91
N ASP A 25 -15.14 -8.75 -8.02
CA ASP A 25 -15.91 -9.10 -9.22
C ASP A 25 -15.45 -8.25 -10.42
N LEU A 26 -15.13 -6.97 -10.21
CA LEU A 26 -14.57 -6.10 -11.23
C LEU A 26 -13.19 -6.58 -11.72
N MET A 27 -12.31 -6.96 -10.78
CA MET A 27 -10.98 -7.48 -11.12
C MET A 27 -11.06 -8.83 -11.87
N ARG A 28 -11.99 -9.71 -11.46
CA ARG A 28 -12.24 -10.95 -12.21
C ARG A 28 -12.74 -10.68 -13.61
N ALA A 29 -13.74 -9.79 -13.76
CA ALA A 29 -14.26 -9.41 -15.07
C ALA A 29 -13.15 -8.84 -15.97
N PHE A 30 -12.22 -8.06 -15.41
CA PHE A 30 -11.05 -7.55 -16.13
C PHE A 30 -10.10 -8.69 -16.55
N ALA A 31 -9.75 -9.60 -15.62
CA ALA A 31 -8.86 -10.73 -15.87
C ALA A 31 -9.47 -11.71 -16.91
N ASP A 32 -10.80 -11.85 -16.95
CA ASP A 32 -11.51 -12.68 -17.91
C ASP A 32 -11.73 -12.00 -19.28
N GLY A 33 -11.22 -10.77 -19.45
CA GLY A 33 -11.40 -10.00 -20.69
C GLY A 33 -12.81 -9.46 -20.91
N GLN A 34 -13.69 -9.57 -19.92
CA GLN A 34 -15.07 -9.05 -19.96
C GLN A 34 -15.13 -7.55 -19.73
N PHE A 35 -14.11 -7.00 -19.08
CA PHE A 35 -13.99 -5.59 -18.80
C PHE A 35 -13.00 -4.95 -19.76
N LYS A 36 -13.47 -4.01 -20.58
CA LYS A 36 -12.58 -3.17 -21.37
C LYS A 36 -11.98 -2.14 -20.44
N ALA A 37 -10.66 -2.15 -20.28
CA ALA A 37 -9.98 -1.06 -19.57
C ALA A 37 -10.45 0.28 -20.13
N PRO A 38 -10.83 1.25 -19.29
CA PRO A 38 -11.23 2.56 -19.79
C PRO A 38 -10.11 3.13 -20.66
N GLN A 39 -10.43 3.42 -21.92
CA GLN A 39 -9.50 4.05 -22.87
C GLN A 39 -9.15 5.50 -22.49
N GLU A 40 -9.59 5.93 -21.33
CA GLU A 40 -9.52 7.31 -20.90
C GLU A 40 -8.50 7.52 -19.77
N ILE A 41 -7.25 7.62 -20.17
CA ILE A 41 -6.41 8.70 -19.62
C ILE A 41 -5.86 9.47 -20.82
N THR A 42 -6.75 10.08 -21.56
CA THR A 42 -6.40 10.85 -22.77
C THR A 42 -5.85 12.24 -22.47
N SER A 43 -6.06 12.78 -21.27
CA SER A 43 -5.56 14.12 -20.92
C SER A 43 -4.05 14.18 -20.68
N ALA A 44 -3.38 13.05 -20.48
CA ALA A 44 -1.94 12.98 -20.24
C ALA A 44 -1.13 12.37 -21.40
N GLY A 45 -1.78 12.00 -22.51
CA GLY A 45 -1.09 11.41 -23.67
C GLY A 45 -0.63 9.96 -23.48
N ILE A 46 -1.00 9.30 -22.40
CA ILE A 46 -0.70 7.88 -22.17
C ILE A 46 -1.74 7.05 -22.93
N LYS A 47 -1.32 6.41 -24.00
CA LYS A 47 -2.14 5.45 -24.73
C LYS A 47 -1.77 4.05 -24.24
N ASN A 48 -2.68 3.40 -23.50
CA ASN A 48 -2.58 1.97 -23.31
C ASN A 48 -2.81 1.27 -24.65
N THR A 49 -1.85 0.46 -25.08
CA THR A 49 -1.97 -0.36 -26.27
C THR A 49 -2.79 -1.61 -25.95
N ALA A 50 -3.24 -2.33 -26.99
CA ALA A 50 -3.88 -3.64 -26.79
C ALA A 50 -2.90 -4.65 -26.15
N GLU A 51 -1.61 -4.53 -26.44
CA GLU A 51 -0.53 -5.32 -25.88
C GLU A 51 -0.36 -5.06 -24.38
N ASP A 52 -0.39 -3.78 -23.96
CA ASP A 52 -0.37 -3.41 -22.53
C ASP A 52 -1.56 -4.01 -21.76
N ALA A 53 -2.75 -3.99 -22.38
CA ALA A 53 -3.95 -4.55 -21.79
C ALA A 53 -3.87 -6.08 -21.65
N GLU A 54 -3.32 -6.78 -22.67
CA GLU A 54 -3.11 -8.22 -22.63
C GLU A 54 -2.05 -8.61 -21.58
N HIS A 55 -0.96 -7.86 -21.51
CA HIS A 55 0.08 -8.06 -20.50
C HIS A 55 -0.51 -7.92 -19.08
N LEU A 56 -1.25 -6.86 -18.82
CA LEU A 56 -1.89 -6.64 -17.53
C LEU A 56 -2.91 -7.75 -17.19
N GLN A 57 -3.73 -8.19 -18.14
CA GLN A 57 -4.66 -9.29 -17.94
C GLN A 57 -3.92 -10.59 -17.61
N THR A 58 -2.86 -10.89 -18.31
CA THR A 58 -2.03 -12.09 -18.08
C THR A 58 -1.41 -12.06 -16.68
N PHE A 59 -0.85 -10.93 -16.29
CA PHE A 59 -0.31 -10.74 -14.95
C PHE A 59 -1.38 -10.95 -13.87
N ILE A 60 -2.56 -10.34 -14.01
CA ILE A 60 -3.65 -10.48 -13.04
C ILE A 60 -4.11 -11.93 -12.94
N ARG A 61 -4.30 -12.64 -14.07
CA ARG A 61 -4.69 -14.06 -14.07
C ARG A 61 -3.67 -14.93 -13.35
N THR A 62 -2.39 -14.73 -13.64
CA THR A 62 -1.30 -15.46 -13.00
C THR A 62 -1.30 -15.22 -11.49
N LEU A 63 -1.38 -13.96 -11.08
CA LEU A 63 -1.39 -13.58 -9.68
C LEU A 63 -2.61 -14.16 -8.94
N MET A 64 -3.80 -14.08 -9.53
CA MET A 64 -5.02 -14.67 -8.95
C MET A 64 -4.94 -16.19 -8.84
N TYR A 65 -4.36 -16.87 -9.83
CA TYR A 65 -4.11 -18.29 -9.76
C TYR A 65 -3.16 -18.63 -8.62
N GLU A 66 -2.02 -17.96 -8.52
CA GLU A 66 -1.05 -18.15 -7.44
C GLU A 66 -1.67 -17.93 -6.05
N VAL A 67 -2.47 -16.87 -5.89
CA VAL A 67 -3.22 -16.59 -4.67
C VAL A 67 -4.19 -17.73 -4.33
N SER A 68 -4.91 -18.25 -5.33
CA SER A 68 -5.85 -19.36 -5.15
C SER A 68 -5.17 -20.67 -4.71
N GLN A 69 -3.89 -20.83 -5.06
CA GLN A 69 -3.04 -21.95 -4.64
C GLN A 69 -2.37 -21.74 -3.28
N GLY A 70 -2.60 -20.59 -2.63
CA GLY A 70 -1.99 -20.24 -1.35
C GLY A 70 -0.49 -19.91 -1.42
N LEU A 71 0.07 -19.69 -2.62
CA LEU A 71 1.51 -19.42 -2.80
C LEU A 71 1.97 -18.12 -2.16
N HIS A 72 1.04 -17.22 -1.85
CA HIS A 72 1.30 -15.93 -1.21
C HIS A 72 0.81 -15.86 0.24
N SER A 73 0.43 -16.99 0.85
CA SER A 73 -0.11 -17.01 2.22
C SER A 73 0.90 -16.57 3.29
N ASN A 74 2.18 -16.80 3.04
CA ASN A 74 3.24 -16.41 3.97
C ASN A 74 4.57 -16.09 3.23
N PRO A 75 4.59 -15.15 2.29
CA PRO A 75 5.74 -14.92 1.42
C PRO A 75 6.97 -14.37 2.15
N TRP A 76 6.80 -13.79 3.33
CA TRP A 76 7.88 -13.23 4.14
C TRP A 76 8.16 -14.03 5.43
N GLY A 77 7.56 -15.21 5.58
CA GLY A 77 7.73 -16.04 6.77
C GLY A 77 7.01 -15.51 8.01
N VAL A 78 6.10 -14.53 7.86
CA VAL A 78 5.31 -13.93 8.94
C VAL A 78 3.86 -13.81 8.53
N ASN A 79 2.95 -13.82 9.49
CA ASN A 79 1.54 -13.51 9.21
C ASN A 79 1.41 -12.05 8.78
N MET A 80 0.86 -11.84 7.61
CA MET A 80 0.68 -10.50 7.05
C MET A 80 -0.69 -9.94 7.41
N ASN A 81 -0.72 -8.67 7.81
CA ASN A 81 -1.95 -7.89 7.82
C ASN A 81 -2.26 -7.34 6.41
N GLY A 82 -3.37 -6.61 6.27
CA GLY A 82 -3.78 -6.05 4.98
C GLY A 82 -2.75 -5.10 4.38
N ASP A 83 -2.11 -4.25 5.18
CA ASP A 83 -1.10 -3.30 4.71
C ASP A 83 0.17 -4.00 4.22
N MET A 84 0.62 -5.04 4.93
CA MET A 84 1.75 -5.86 4.50
C MET A 84 1.44 -6.55 3.17
N ALA A 85 0.22 -7.06 3.01
CA ALA A 85 -0.23 -7.66 1.77
C ALA A 85 -0.30 -6.64 0.63
N ASN A 86 -0.77 -5.41 0.89
CA ASN A 86 -0.76 -4.32 -0.10
C ASN A 86 0.66 -4.01 -0.58
N ILE A 87 1.62 -3.90 0.31
CA ILE A 87 3.04 -3.70 -0.04
C ILE A 87 3.57 -4.89 -0.83
N TYR A 88 3.27 -6.13 -0.42
CA TYR A 88 3.74 -7.32 -1.13
C TYR A 88 3.26 -7.36 -2.57
N PHE A 89 1.96 -7.19 -2.79
CA PHE A 89 1.40 -7.19 -4.14
C PHE A 89 1.79 -5.94 -4.94
N GLY A 90 1.89 -4.78 -4.28
CA GLY A 90 2.46 -3.58 -4.88
C GLY A 90 3.90 -3.82 -5.38
N THR A 91 4.71 -4.54 -4.61
CA THR A 91 6.07 -4.93 -5.03
C THR A 91 6.05 -5.80 -6.30
N LYS A 92 5.11 -6.75 -6.41
CA LYS A 92 4.94 -7.55 -7.63
C LYS A 92 4.58 -6.70 -8.85
N ILE A 93 3.65 -5.76 -8.68
CA ILE A 93 3.26 -4.81 -9.74
C ILE A 93 4.44 -3.93 -10.14
N MET A 94 5.17 -3.41 -9.16
CA MET A 94 6.35 -2.58 -9.37
C MET A 94 7.43 -3.31 -10.17
N GLN A 95 7.71 -4.57 -9.83
CA GLN A 95 8.72 -5.38 -10.51
C GLN A 95 8.34 -5.71 -11.94
N GLU A 96 7.06 -5.98 -12.20
CA GLU A 96 6.55 -6.35 -13.52
C GLU A 96 6.44 -5.15 -14.47
N PHE A 97 5.82 -4.06 -13.99
CA PHE A 97 5.46 -2.93 -14.85
C PHE A 97 6.39 -1.72 -14.74
N LYS A 98 7.21 -1.63 -13.69
CA LYS A 98 8.10 -0.48 -13.41
C LYS A 98 7.42 0.87 -13.64
N PRO A 99 6.30 1.15 -12.97
CA PRO A 99 5.54 2.36 -13.19
C PRO A 99 6.36 3.60 -12.80
N GLU A 100 6.18 4.71 -13.52
CA GLU A 100 6.81 5.99 -13.19
C GLU A 100 6.33 6.56 -11.84
N LEU A 101 5.07 6.26 -11.49
CA LEU A 101 4.47 6.64 -10.21
C LEU A 101 3.61 5.49 -9.69
N MET A 102 3.86 5.09 -8.44
CA MET A 102 3.02 4.13 -7.73
C MET A 102 2.65 4.69 -6.36
N VAL A 103 1.37 4.63 -6.02
CA VAL A 103 0.86 5.00 -4.70
C VAL A 103 0.28 3.76 -4.03
N ILE A 104 0.75 3.45 -2.83
CA ILE A 104 0.25 2.33 -2.01
C ILE A 104 -0.36 2.92 -0.75
N ASN A 105 -1.64 2.67 -0.55
CA ASN A 105 -2.35 3.11 0.64
C ASN A 105 -2.29 2.04 1.74
N MET A 106 -1.98 2.46 2.98
CA MET A 106 -1.89 1.62 4.16
C MET A 106 -2.90 2.12 5.20
N GLN A 107 -3.84 1.29 5.61
CA GLN A 107 -5.00 1.70 6.43
C GLN A 107 -5.03 1.09 7.83
N ASN A 108 -4.30 0.00 8.06
CA ASN A 108 -4.38 -0.75 9.32
C ASN A 108 -3.93 0.08 10.54
N ILE A 109 -3.08 1.08 10.33
CA ILE A 109 -2.59 1.96 11.39
C ILE A 109 -3.72 2.82 11.98
N ASP A 110 -4.80 3.06 11.23
CA ASP A 110 -5.92 3.87 11.70
C ASP A 110 -6.75 3.21 12.82
N ILE A 111 -6.51 1.95 13.13
CA ILE A 111 -7.03 1.27 14.35
C ILE A 111 -6.73 2.02 15.65
N GLY A 112 -5.81 2.99 15.62
CA GLY A 112 -5.44 3.82 16.75
C GLY A 112 -6.61 4.47 17.50
N HIS A 113 -7.75 4.65 16.84
CA HIS A 113 -9.00 5.12 17.47
C HIS A 113 -9.58 4.18 18.52
N PHE A 114 -9.29 2.88 18.42
CA PHE A 114 -9.97 1.85 19.18
C PHE A 114 -9.02 0.95 19.97
N ASP A 115 -7.77 0.80 19.50
CA ASP A 115 -6.83 -0.16 20.08
C ASP A 115 -5.39 0.36 19.90
N TYR A 116 -4.84 0.88 21.01
CA TYR A 116 -3.48 1.41 21.01
C TYR A 116 -2.40 0.33 20.80
N THR A 117 -2.63 -0.87 21.35
CA THR A 117 -1.69 -1.97 21.17
C THR A 117 -1.59 -2.38 19.72
N LYS A 118 -2.72 -2.57 19.05
CA LYS A 118 -2.74 -2.88 17.61
C LYS A 118 -2.20 -1.74 16.76
N TYR A 119 -2.42 -0.49 17.14
CA TYR A 119 -1.83 0.67 16.50
C TYR A 119 -0.31 0.57 16.45
N VAL A 120 0.32 0.31 17.60
CA VAL A 120 1.79 0.15 17.69
C VAL A 120 2.27 -1.07 16.90
N ASP A 121 1.54 -2.19 16.97
CA ASP A 121 1.90 -3.38 16.22
C ASP A 121 1.78 -3.18 14.70
N ASN A 122 0.76 -2.46 14.24
CA ASN A 122 0.61 -2.11 12.83
C ASN A 122 1.71 -1.18 12.33
N ILE A 123 2.19 -0.24 13.16
CA ILE A 123 3.37 0.58 12.81
C ILE A 123 4.60 -0.30 12.60
N ARG A 124 4.86 -1.26 13.49
CA ARG A 124 5.99 -2.20 13.34
C ARG A 124 5.87 -3.07 12.09
N GLN A 125 4.65 -3.52 11.79
CA GLN A 125 4.39 -4.30 10.59
C GLN A 125 4.55 -3.46 9.32
N ALA A 126 4.13 -2.19 9.35
CA ALA A 126 4.32 -1.24 8.27
C ALA A 126 5.82 -0.98 8.02
N ASP A 127 6.60 -0.74 9.06
CA ASP A 127 8.05 -0.56 8.98
C ASP A 127 8.74 -1.77 8.34
N PHE A 128 8.40 -2.98 8.79
CA PHE A 128 8.91 -4.21 8.19
C PHE A 128 8.52 -4.36 6.72
N ALA A 129 7.27 -4.04 6.35
CA ALA A 129 6.82 -4.11 4.95
C ALA A 129 7.53 -3.08 4.06
N LEU A 130 7.76 -1.87 4.57
CA LEU A 130 8.52 -0.83 3.87
C LEU A 130 9.99 -1.23 3.67
N TYR A 131 10.59 -1.88 4.68
CA TYR A 131 11.92 -2.49 4.50
C TYR A 131 11.94 -3.52 3.36
N LYS A 132 10.93 -4.39 3.28
CA LYS A 132 10.81 -5.39 2.19
C LYS A 132 10.62 -4.72 0.82
N LEU A 133 9.83 -3.65 0.76
CA LEU A 133 9.68 -2.88 -0.48
C LEU A 133 11.01 -2.23 -0.89
N TRP A 134 11.71 -1.61 0.05
CA TRP A 134 13.00 -1.00 -0.23
C TRP A 134 14.05 -2.03 -0.68
N ASP A 135 14.10 -3.18 -0.01
CA ASP A 135 14.96 -4.30 -0.41
C ASP A 135 14.65 -4.76 -1.85
N ALA A 136 13.37 -4.88 -2.20
CA ALA A 136 12.95 -5.22 -3.55
C ALA A 136 13.36 -4.15 -4.58
N ILE A 137 13.23 -2.86 -4.27
CA ILE A 137 13.71 -1.76 -5.13
C ILE A 137 15.22 -1.90 -5.39
N GLN A 138 15.99 -2.17 -4.33
CA GLN A 138 17.46 -2.30 -4.45
C GLN A 138 17.89 -3.51 -5.28
N ASN A 139 17.09 -4.58 -5.28
CA ASN A 139 17.39 -5.83 -5.97
C ASN A 139 16.69 -5.97 -7.33
N THR A 140 15.86 -5.02 -7.74
CA THR A 140 15.20 -5.04 -9.05
C THR A 140 16.08 -4.31 -10.09
N PRO A 141 16.45 -4.96 -11.20
CA PRO A 141 17.30 -4.34 -12.22
C PRO A 141 16.74 -3.01 -12.74
N GLY A 142 17.56 -1.97 -12.69
CA GLY A 142 17.24 -0.63 -13.18
C GLY A 142 16.51 0.26 -12.16
N MET A 143 16.17 -0.23 -10.96
CA MET A 143 15.41 0.55 -9.98
C MET A 143 16.25 1.15 -8.87
N ALA A 144 17.32 0.50 -8.43
CA ALA A 144 18.11 0.94 -7.27
C ALA A 144 18.61 2.40 -7.36
N ASN A 145 18.96 2.85 -8.56
CA ASN A 145 19.50 4.19 -8.81
C ASN A 145 18.49 5.15 -9.46
N ASP A 146 17.24 4.73 -9.60
CA ASP A 146 16.21 5.46 -10.35
C ASP A 146 14.88 5.55 -9.60
N THR A 147 14.81 5.06 -8.36
CA THR A 147 13.57 5.03 -7.58
C THR A 147 13.71 5.81 -6.29
N ILE A 148 12.72 6.65 -6.01
CA ILE A 148 12.56 7.35 -4.73
C ILE A 148 11.34 6.76 -4.04
N LEU A 149 11.53 6.29 -2.80
CA LEU A 149 10.45 5.90 -1.90
C LEU A 149 10.09 7.07 -0.99
N ILE A 150 8.83 7.47 -0.99
CA ILE A 150 8.29 8.49 -0.10
C ILE A 150 7.27 7.83 0.81
N VAL A 151 7.41 8.05 2.12
CA VAL A 151 6.48 7.58 3.14
C VAL A 151 5.96 8.78 3.91
N ALA A 152 4.64 8.97 3.88
CA ALA A 152 3.99 10.04 4.62
C ALA A 152 2.66 9.52 5.19
N PRO A 153 2.33 9.82 6.45
CA PRO A 153 1.00 9.56 6.98
C PRO A 153 0.00 10.59 6.43
N GLU A 154 -1.27 10.24 6.42
CA GLU A 154 -2.37 11.14 6.08
C GLU A 154 -2.53 12.25 7.12
N HIS A 155 -2.37 11.90 8.39
CA HIS A 155 -2.48 12.79 9.55
C HIS A 155 -1.64 12.27 10.72
N GLY A 156 -1.45 13.11 11.75
CA GLY A 156 -0.91 12.71 13.03
C GLY A 156 -1.98 12.15 13.98
N ARG A 157 -1.68 12.09 15.27
CA ARG A 157 -2.61 11.69 16.33
C ARG A 157 -2.68 12.78 17.40
N ASN A 158 -3.83 12.88 18.07
CA ASN A 158 -3.99 13.81 19.18
C ASN A 158 -2.98 13.52 20.29
N GLN A 159 -2.51 14.55 20.95
CA GLN A 159 -1.65 14.43 22.14
C GLN A 159 -2.41 13.80 23.32
N GLN A 160 -3.69 14.13 23.44
CA GLN A 160 -4.55 13.60 24.50
C GLN A 160 -5.29 12.36 24.01
N PRO A 161 -5.31 11.28 24.82
CA PRO A 161 -6.05 10.08 24.46
C PRO A 161 -7.58 10.30 24.54
N ASN A 162 -8.31 9.44 23.84
CA ASN A 162 -9.75 9.34 24.00
C ASN A 162 -10.13 8.42 25.18
N SER A 163 -11.42 8.15 25.38
CA SER A 163 -11.91 7.32 26.49
C SER A 163 -11.89 5.82 26.21
N VAL A 164 -11.50 5.39 25.01
CA VAL A 164 -11.47 3.99 24.63
C VAL A 164 -10.20 3.35 25.18
N VAL A 165 -10.35 2.19 25.84
CA VAL A 165 -9.26 1.45 26.46
C VAL A 165 -9.15 0.08 25.80
N ASP A 166 -7.95 -0.30 25.37
CA ASP A 166 -7.69 -1.61 24.80
C ASP A 166 -7.63 -2.73 25.86
N ALA A 167 -7.47 -3.96 25.42
CA ALA A 167 -7.42 -5.13 26.30
C ALA A 167 -6.24 -5.13 27.30
N TYR A 168 -5.27 -4.24 27.11
CA TYR A 168 -4.10 -4.08 27.99
C TYR A 168 -4.18 -2.83 28.87
N GLY A 169 -5.33 -2.15 28.90
CA GLY A 169 -5.53 -0.96 29.69
C GLY A 169 -4.92 0.33 29.12
N ARG A 170 -4.60 0.36 27.83
CA ARG A 170 -4.03 1.53 27.15
C ARG A 170 -5.13 2.33 26.47
N TYR A 171 -5.05 3.64 26.60
CA TYR A 171 -6.00 4.54 25.96
C TYR A 171 -5.68 4.72 24.46
N ALA A 172 -6.72 4.74 23.66
CA ALA A 172 -6.65 4.99 22.22
C ALA A 172 -6.47 6.49 21.90
N LEU A 173 -6.11 6.79 20.65
CA LEU A 173 -5.80 8.14 20.18
C LEU A 173 -6.64 8.49 18.94
N ASP A 174 -7.34 9.60 18.98
CA ASP A 174 -8.03 10.17 17.82
C ASP A 174 -7.12 11.11 17.01
N HIS A 175 -7.69 11.74 15.98
CA HIS A 175 -7.02 12.75 15.14
C HIS A 175 -7.92 13.97 14.86
N ASN A 176 -8.67 14.40 15.85
CA ASN A 176 -9.62 15.51 15.72
C ASN A 176 -9.13 16.76 16.47
N ASN A 177 -9.15 17.92 15.82
CA ASN A 177 -8.94 19.26 16.38
C ASN A 177 -7.67 19.52 17.23
N ASP A 178 -6.75 18.58 17.34
CA ASP A 178 -5.47 18.75 18.00
C ASP A 178 -4.41 19.20 16.97
N GLN A 179 -3.49 20.09 17.36
CA GLN A 179 -2.41 20.49 16.49
C GLN A 179 -1.53 19.31 16.08
N MET A 180 -1.25 18.38 17.01
CA MET A 180 -0.45 17.18 16.73
C MET A 180 -1.09 16.29 15.67
N SER A 181 -2.41 16.29 15.54
CA SER A 181 -3.10 15.54 14.48
C SER A 181 -2.85 16.11 13.08
N ARG A 182 -2.37 17.35 12.98
CA ARG A 182 -2.04 18.03 11.71
C ARG A 182 -0.55 17.98 11.40
N GLU A 183 0.27 17.52 12.34
CA GLU A 183 1.70 17.39 12.16
C GLU A 183 2.02 16.00 11.64
N ILE A 184 2.66 15.94 10.48
CA ILE A 184 3.07 14.71 9.82
C ILE A 184 4.56 14.73 9.51
N PHE A 185 5.15 13.56 9.41
CA PHE A 185 6.48 13.42 8.85
C PHE A 185 6.42 13.10 7.35
N CYS A 186 7.49 13.32 6.66
CA CYS A 186 7.74 12.80 5.32
C CYS A 186 9.11 12.15 5.30
N LEU A 187 9.17 10.84 5.18
CA LEU A 187 10.41 10.11 4.97
C LEU A 187 10.65 9.96 3.47
N MET A 188 11.84 10.33 3.03
CA MET A 188 12.26 10.17 1.64
C MET A 188 13.53 9.33 1.60
N VAL A 189 13.51 8.25 0.84
CA VAL A 189 14.65 7.34 0.64
C VAL A 189 14.89 7.18 -0.86
N GLY A 190 16.13 7.30 -1.28
CA GLY A 190 16.47 7.22 -2.70
C GLY A 190 17.98 7.26 -2.94
N PRO A 191 18.42 7.31 -4.21
CA PRO A 191 19.82 7.38 -4.58
C PRO A 191 20.51 8.63 -4.00
N SER A 192 21.73 8.47 -3.52
CA SER A 192 22.51 9.54 -2.87
C SER A 192 22.75 10.78 -3.75
N GLY A 193 22.71 10.63 -5.07
CA GLY A 193 22.81 11.74 -6.02
C GLY A 193 21.52 12.57 -6.16
N ILE A 194 20.39 12.04 -5.69
CA ILE A 194 19.08 12.66 -5.81
C ILE A 194 18.54 13.05 -4.43
N VAL A 195 18.62 12.15 -3.47
CA VAL A 195 18.14 12.36 -2.10
C VAL A 195 19.32 12.59 -1.17
N LYS A 196 19.32 13.73 -0.44
CA LYS A 196 20.34 14.01 0.57
C LYS A 196 20.17 13.06 1.75
N GLN A 197 21.20 12.27 2.02
CA GLN A 197 21.20 11.27 3.09
C GLN A 197 21.36 11.93 4.47
N GLY A 198 20.68 11.37 5.48
CA GLY A 198 20.85 11.74 6.89
C GLY A 198 20.45 13.17 7.24
N GLN A 199 19.64 13.83 6.41
CA GLN A 199 19.15 15.17 6.68
C GLN A 199 17.78 15.14 7.34
N VAL A 200 17.58 15.98 8.33
CA VAL A 200 16.27 16.23 8.95
C VAL A 200 15.92 17.68 8.76
N PHE A 201 14.75 17.94 8.22
CA PHE A 201 14.23 19.28 8.00
C PHE A 201 12.91 19.44 8.75
N SER A 202 12.74 20.56 9.43
CA SER A 202 11.42 20.98 9.89
C SER A 202 10.75 21.79 8.78
N ALA A 203 9.51 21.45 8.43
CA ALA A 203 8.74 22.28 7.53
C ALA A 203 8.48 23.64 8.20
N GLN A 204 8.81 24.72 7.53
CA GLN A 204 8.33 26.04 7.93
C GLN A 204 6.87 26.13 7.53
N GLN A 205 6.02 26.58 8.44
CA GLN A 205 4.65 26.92 8.10
C GLN A 205 4.66 28.02 7.03
N GLY A 206 4.13 27.68 5.86
CA GLY A 206 3.89 28.65 4.80
C GLY A 206 2.71 29.55 5.11
#